data_e47ba339a44253d8ccb47edbe2e457e4
#
_entry.id   e47ba339a44253d8ccb47edbe2e457e4
#
_cell.length_a   1.000
_cell.length_b   1.000
_cell.length_c   1.000
_cell.angle_alpha   90.00
_cell.angle_beta   90.00
_cell.angle_gamma   90.00
#
_symmetry.space_group_name_H-M   'P 1'
#
loop_
_entity.id
_entity.type
_entity.pdbx_description
1 polymer ?
#
loop_
_entity_poly.entity_id
_entity_poly.type
_entity_poly.pdbx_seq_one_letter_code
_entity_poly.pdbx_strand_id
1 'polypeptide(L)'
;APKANLKSEIDSLSYMMGVTNTQGLSDFAEQRLGVDSTNYADFVRGIQDGIHKTGKQEKAYIAGIQIGQQVSGDMIENINMQLFGNDSTQTLDKNNFLAGFIAAVKNGAVVSVEDARTYVETHTEAIKAKALEAKYGENKAAGIKFLEENKTKEGVITTESGLQYKVIKAGKGEIPTKESSVKVNYKGTLIDGTEFDSSYKRNAPATFRADQVIKGWTEALTMMPVGSKWELYIPQELAYGARETGGQIKPFSTLIFEVELLEIEKKK
;
A
#
# COMPACT_ATOMS: atom_id res chain seq x y z
N ALA A 1 -49.89 1.77 -4.39
CA ALA A 1 -49.78 0.85 -3.25
C ALA A 1 -51.04 0.03 -3.09
N PRO A 2 -50.98 -1.26 -2.71
CA PRO A 2 -52.18 -2.05 -2.40
C PRO A 2 -52.97 -1.41 -1.24
N LYS A 3 -54.28 -1.43 -1.35
CA LYS A 3 -55.14 -0.96 -0.25
C LYS A 3 -55.35 -2.10 0.76
N ALA A 4 -55.17 -1.80 2.03
CA ALA A 4 -55.39 -2.76 3.10
C ALA A 4 -56.87 -3.15 3.16
N ASN A 5 -57.15 -4.42 3.38
CA ASN A 5 -58.48 -4.97 3.60
C ASN A 5 -58.44 -5.86 4.85
N LEU A 6 -58.72 -5.28 6.00
CA LEU A 6 -58.52 -5.89 7.33
C LEU A 6 -59.82 -6.55 7.81
N LYS A 7 -60.32 -7.56 7.10
CA LYS A 7 -61.60 -8.22 7.41
C LYS A 7 -61.47 -9.45 8.31
N SER A 8 -60.28 -10.03 8.41
CA SER A 8 -59.96 -11.19 9.23
C SER A 8 -58.82 -10.91 10.21
N GLU A 9 -58.68 -11.75 11.19
CA GLU A 9 -57.54 -11.72 12.13
C GLU A 9 -56.18 -11.89 11.37
N ILE A 10 -56.15 -12.78 10.38
CA ILE A 10 -54.98 -12.98 9.53
C ILE A 10 -54.67 -11.76 8.67
N ASP A 11 -55.68 -11.10 8.13
CA ASP A 11 -55.47 -9.85 7.36
C ASP A 11 -54.87 -8.77 8.25
N SER A 12 -55.39 -8.63 9.47
CA SER A 12 -54.89 -7.67 10.45
C SER A 12 -53.45 -8.03 10.89
N LEU A 13 -53.18 -9.29 11.19
CA LEU A 13 -51.85 -9.77 11.53
C LEU A 13 -50.84 -9.48 10.38
N SER A 14 -51.22 -9.80 9.15
CA SER A 14 -50.37 -9.58 7.97
C SER A 14 -50.02 -8.09 7.80
N TYR A 15 -50.98 -7.20 7.97
CA TYR A 15 -50.75 -5.77 7.90
C TYR A 15 -49.80 -5.30 9.03
N MET A 16 -50.03 -5.72 10.27
CA MET A 16 -49.19 -5.35 11.41
C MET A 16 -47.76 -5.87 11.26
N MET A 17 -47.59 -7.08 10.74
CA MET A 17 -46.27 -7.62 10.42
C MET A 17 -45.58 -6.77 9.36
N GLY A 18 -46.30 -6.30 8.34
CA GLY A 18 -45.73 -5.35 7.36
C GLY A 18 -45.23 -4.07 8.01
N VAL A 19 -46.04 -3.51 8.92
CA VAL A 19 -45.68 -2.28 9.66
C VAL A 19 -44.44 -2.51 10.54
N THR A 20 -44.40 -3.59 11.30
CA THR A 20 -43.27 -3.87 12.22
C THR A 20 -41.95 -4.10 11.49
N ASN A 21 -41.98 -4.63 10.26
CA ASN A 21 -40.81 -4.84 9.44
C ASN A 21 -40.20 -3.53 8.86
N THR A 22 -40.84 -2.39 9.06
CA THR A 22 -40.27 -1.10 8.70
C THR A 22 -39.42 -0.47 9.83
N GLN A 23 -39.33 -1.10 10.98
CA GLN A 23 -38.56 -0.57 12.12
C GLN A 23 -37.08 -0.33 11.71
N GLY A 24 -36.62 0.91 11.87
CA GLY A 24 -35.24 1.31 11.50
C GLY A 24 -35.01 1.52 9.99
N LEU A 25 -36.02 1.28 9.13
CA LEU A 25 -35.83 1.42 7.68
C LEU A 25 -35.54 2.87 7.27
N SER A 26 -36.16 3.85 7.92
CA SER A 26 -35.90 5.27 7.65
C SER A 26 -34.45 5.64 7.95
N ASP A 27 -33.96 5.26 9.13
CA ASP A 27 -32.57 5.53 9.55
C ASP A 27 -31.56 4.82 8.63
N PHE A 28 -31.87 3.60 8.23
CA PHE A 28 -31.04 2.85 7.27
C PHE A 28 -31.01 3.55 5.90
N ALA A 29 -32.16 4.00 5.42
CA ALA A 29 -32.26 4.70 4.14
C ALA A 29 -31.44 6.01 4.16
N GLU A 30 -31.53 6.79 5.22
CA GLU A 30 -30.78 8.03 5.36
C GLU A 30 -29.28 7.79 5.53
N GLN A 31 -28.89 6.96 6.50
CA GLN A 31 -27.48 6.81 6.90
C GLN A 31 -26.67 5.91 5.96
N ARG A 32 -27.31 4.93 5.32
CA ARG A 32 -26.61 3.92 4.50
C ARG A 32 -26.87 4.05 3.00
N LEU A 33 -28.05 4.55 2.61
CA LEU A 33 -28.43 4.69 1.21
C LEU A 33 -28.41 6.13 0.73
N GLY A 34 -28.16 7.12 1.61
CA GLY A 34 -28.12 8.54 1.27
C GLY A 34 -29.47 9.12 0.83
N VAL A 35 -30.58 8.53 1.30
CA VAL A 35 -31.94 9.01 0.99
C VAL A 35 -32.31 10.08 2.00
N ASP A 36 -32.25 11.33 1.59
CA ASP A 36 -32.76 12.42 2.44
C ASP A 36 -34.28 12.56 2.42
N SER A 37 -34.82 13.35 3.34
CA SER A 37 -36.25 13.53 3.50
C SER A 37 -36.97 14.12 2.26
N THR A 38 -36.24 14.87 1.41
CA THR A 38 -36.79 15.46 0.18
C THR A 38 -37.00 14.42 -0.90
N ASN A 39 -36.25 13.33 -0.89
CA ASN A 39 -36.28 12.23 -1.86
C ASN A 39 -37.03 10.99 -1.36
N TYR A 40 -37.65 11.05 -0.18
CA TYR A 40 -38.30 9.89 0.42
C TYR A 40 -39.49 9.35 -0.41
N ALA A 41 -40.19 10.22 -1.14
CA ALA A 41 -41.27 9.82 -2.05
C ALA A 41 -40.76 8.95 -3.21
N ASP A 42 -39.58 9.27 -3.75
CA ASP A 42 -38.94 8.48 -4.79
C ASP A 42 -38.43 7.13 -4.26
N PHE A 43 -37.93 7.11 -3.02
CA PHE A 43 -37.55 5.87 -2.33
C PHE A 43 -38.76 4.93 -2.19
N VAL A 44 -39.90 5.44 -1.73
CA VAL A 44 -41.15 4.67 -1.62
C VAL A 44 -41.61 4.16 -2.99
N ARG A 45 -41.53 5.00 -4.03
CA ARG A 45 -41.82 4.59 -5.40
C ARG A 45 -40.92 3.46 -5.86
N GLY A 46 -39.61 3.54 -5.57
CA GLY A 46 -38.65 2.47 -5.87
C GLY A 46 -38.99 1.15 -5.20
N ILE A 47 -39.42 1.17 -3.92
CA ILE A 47 -39.91 -0.02 -3.20
C ILE A 47 -41.13 -0.62 -3.89
N GLN A 48 -42.10 0.20 -4.25
CA GLN A 48 -43.32 -0.24 -4.93
C GLN A 48 -43.03 -0.88 -6.28
N ASP A 49 -42.15 -0.27 -7.07
CA ASP A 49 -41.69 -0.81 -8.36
C ASP A 49 -40.98 -2.13 -8.17
N GLY A 50 -40.09 -2.22 -7.19
CA GLY A 50 -39.29 -3.43 -6.89
C GLY A 50 -40.17 -4.62 -6.49
N ILE A 51 -41.19 -4.40 -5.70
CA ILE A 51 -42.14 -5.45 -5.27
C ILE A 51 -42.86 -6.10 -6.49
N HIS A 52 -43.13 -5.33 -7.52
CA HIS A 52 -43.84 -5.83 -8.71
C HIS A 52 -42.95 -6.30 -9.84
N LYS A 53 -41.66 -5.96 -9.83
CA LYS A 53 -40.70 -6.34 -10.86
C LYS A 53 -39.97 -7.66 -10.50
N THR A 54 -40.67 -8.80 -10.67
CA THR A 54 -40.19 -10.12 -10.23
C THR A 54 -39.76 -11.02 -11.37
N GLY A 55 -39.99 -10.64 -12.63
CA GLY A 55 -39.56 -11.39 -13.83
C GLY A 55 -38.05 -11.44 -14.02
N LYS A 56 -37.57 -12.35 -14.87
CA LYS A 56 -36.12 -12.52 -15.12
C LYS A 56 -35.50 -11.27 -15.76
N GLN A 57 -36.21 -10.64 -16.67
CA GLN A 57 -35.72 -9.43 -17.38
C GLN A 57 -35.65 -8.24 -16.42
N GLU A 58 -36.66 -8.03 -15.58
CA GLU A 58 -36.70 -6.97 -14.60
C GLU A 58 -35.61 -7.13 -13.54
N LYS A 59 -35.38 -8.35 -13.07
CA LYS A 59 -34.28 -8.65 -12.13
C LYS A 59 -32.92 -8.35 -12.74
N ALA A 60 -32.70 -8.74 -14.01
CA ALA A 60 -31.47 -8.44 -14.73
C ALA A 60 -31.24 -6.92 -14.89
N TYR A 61 -32.30 -6.17 -15.20
CA TYR A 61 -32.24 -4.72 -15.33
C TYR A 61 -31.92 -4.04 -14.00
N ILE A 62 -32.56 -4.45 -12.89
CA ILE A 62 -32.28 -3.94 -11.55
C ILE A 62 -30.84 -4.22 -11.14
N ALA A 63 -30.34 -5.44 -11.38
CA ALA A 63 -28.94 -5.79 -11.13
C ALA A 63 -27.98 -4.90 -11.93
N GLY A 64 -28.32 -4.60 -13.19
CA GLY A 64 -27.56 -3.68 -14.04
C GLY A 64 -27.49 -2.26 -13.47
N ILE A 65 -28.61 -1.74 -12.94
CA ILE A 65 -28.66 -0.42 -12.26
C ILE A 65 -27.73 -0.42 -11.05
N GLN A 66 -27.80 -1.43 -10.20
CA GLN A 66 -26.97 -1.53 -8.99
C GLN A 66 -25.47 -1.53 -9.34
N ILE A 67 -25.06 -2.36 -10.31
CA ILE A 67 -23.69 -2.39 -10.79
C ILE A 67 -23.27 -1.04 -11.38
N GLY A 68 -24.14 -0.44 -12.22
CA GLY A 68 -23.87 0.85 -12.83
C GLY A 68 -23.65 1.98 -11.82
N GLN A 69 -24.39 1.99 -10.74
CA GLN A 69 -24.22 2.96 -9.65
C GLN A 69 -22.89 2.76 -8.93
N GLN A 70 -22.50 1.52 -8.61
CA GLN A 70 -21.20 1.22 -8.01
C GLN A 70 -20.03 1.63 -8.93
N VAL A 71 -20.15 1.31 -10.19
CA VAL A 71 -19.07 1.61 -11.18
C VAL A 71 -18.91 3.12 -11.37
N SER A 72 -20.01 3.86 -11.46
CA SER A 72 -19.99 5.30 -11.74
C SER A 72 -19.63 6.17 -10.54
N GLY A 73 -19.73 5.63 -9.33
CA GLY A 73 -19.44 6.30 -8.06
C GLY A 73 -18.15 5.75 -7.45
N ASP A 74 -18.30 4.97 -6.41
CA ASP A 74 -17.22 4.53 -5.52
C ASP A 74 -16.02 3.88 -6.23
N MET A 75 -16.26 3.12 -7.31
CA MET A 75 -15.18 2.40 -7.99
C MET A 75 -14.18 3.36 -8.63
N ILE A 76 -14.64 4.35 -9.38
CA ILE A 76 -13.76 5.32 -10.05
C ILE A 76 -13.03 6.18 -9.03
N GLU A 77 -13.74 6.61 -7.98
CA GLU A 77 -13.15 7.42 -6.91
C GLU A 77 -12.05 6.64 -6.15
N ASN A 78 -12.31 5.38 -5.82
CA ASN A 78 -11.33 4.52 -5.18
C ASN A 78 -10.09 4.28 -6.06
N ILE A 79 -10.27 4.07 -7.36
CA ILE A 79 -9.15 3.92 -8.29
C ILE A 79 -8.36 5.23 -8.40
N ASN A 80 -9.00 6.38 -8.49
CA ASN A 80 -8.33 7.67 -8.49
C ASN A 80 -7.51 7.88 -7.21
N MET A 81 -8.07 7.57 -6.05
CA MET A 81 -7.35 7.65 -4.78
C MET A 81 -6.14 6.73 -4.74
N GLN A 82 -6.24 5.51 -5.26
CA GLN A 82 -5.12 4.57 -5.32
C GLN A 82 -4.01 4.99 -6.29
N LEU A 83 -4.37 5.62 -7.41
CA LEU A 83 -3.42 6.04 -8.43
C LEU A 83 -2.75 7.37 -8.11
N PHE A 84 -3.53 8.34 -7.67
CA PHE A 84 -3.13 9.75 -7.58
C PHE A 84 -3.12 10.26 -6.13
N GLY A 85 -3.63 9.48 -5.17
CA GLY A 85 -3.73 9.91 -3.77
C GLY A 85 -4.59 11.17 -3.64
N ASN A 86 -4.03 12.18 -2.99
CA ASN A 86 -4.70 13.48 -2.81
C ASN A 86 -4.40 14.49 -3.93
N ASP A 87 -3.77 14.08 -5.03
CA ASP A 87 -3.51 14.96 -6.16
C ASP A 87 -4.79 15.16 -6.99
N SER A 88 -5.53 16.21 -6.69
CA SER A 88 -6.78 16.56 -7.38
C SER A 88 -6.58 17.09 -8.81
N THR A 89 -5.33 17.27 -9.26
CA THR A 89 -5.04 17.72 -10.63
C THR A 89 -5.07 16.57 -11.64
N GLN A 90 -5.04 15.34 -11.17
CA GLN A 90 -5.07 14.12 -11.97
C GLN A 90 -6.30 13.27 -11.62
N THR A 91 -6.98 12.81 -12.66
CA THR A 91 -8.14 11.93 -12.50
C THR A 91 -8.30 11.08 -13.76
N LEU A 92 -8.86 9.89 -13.59
CA LEU A 92 -9.30 9.08 -14.71
C LEU A 92 -10.44 9.76 -15.45
N ASP A 93 -10.44 9.67 -16.78
CA ASP A 93 -11.59 10.09 -17.58
C ASP A 93 -12.76 9.10 -17.36
N LYS A 94 -13.79 9.60 -16.71
CA LYS A 94 -14.99 8.82 -16.35
C LYS A 94 -15.69 8.24 -17.57
N ASN A 95 -15.77 9.01 -18.66
CA ASN A 95 -16.48 8.55 -19.86
C ASN A 95 -15.71 7.43 -20.56
N ASN A 96 -14.39 7.53 -20.66
CA ASN A 96 -13.54 6.47 -21.22
C ASN A 96 -13.58 5.21 -20.35
N PHE A 97 -13.55 5.37 -19.02
CA PHE A 97 -13.67 4.24 -18.10
C PHE A 97 -15.00 3.49 -18.30
N LEU A 98 -16.11 4.22 -18.30
CA LEU A 98 -17.44 3.64 -18.49
C LEU A 98 -17.63 3.04 -19.89
N ALA A 99 -17.07 3.66 -20.93
CA ALA A 99 -17.11 3.12 -22.28
C ALA A 99 -16.38 1.77 -22.37
N GLY A 100 -15.18 1.67 -21.78
CA GLY A 100 -14.42 0.42 -21.71
C GLY A 100 -15.16 -0.67 -20.93
N PHE A 101 -15.72 -0.32 -19.77
CA PHE A 101 -16.51 -1.22 -18.94
C PHE A 101 -17.72 -1.79 -19.72
N ILE A 102 -18.52 -0.94 -20.33
CA ILE A 102 -19.70 -1.34 -21.10
C ILE A 102 -19.31 -2.17 -22.34
N ALA A 103 -18.23 -1.79 -23.03
CA ALA A 103 -17.75 -2.55 -24.18
C ALA A 103 -17.33 -3.97 -23.78
N ALA A 104 -16.63 -4.13 -22.66
CA ALA A 104 -16.24 -5.44 -22.15
C ALA A 104 -17.46 -6.32 -21.78
N VAL A 105 -18.47 -5.74 -21.08
CA VAL A 105 -19.72 -6.44 -20.74
C VAL A 105 -20.47 -6.91 -21.98
N LYS A 106 -20.40 -6.16 -23.07
CA LYS A 106 -21.01 -6.51 -24.37
C LYS A 106 -20.17 -7.44 -25.25
N ASN A 107 -19.00 -7.90 -24.77
CA ASN A 107 -18.01 -8.64 -25.57
C ASN A 107 -17.55 -7.89 -26.82
N GLY A 108 -17.56 -6.56 -26.78
CA GLY A 108 -17.18 -5.67 -27.88
C GLY A 108 -16.00 -4.76 -27.55
N ALA A 109 -15.20 -5.08 -26.54
CA ALA A 109 -14.00 -4.34 -26.22
C ALA A 109 -12.94 -4.49 -27.33
N VAL A 110 -12.20 -3.42 -27.62
CA VAL A 110 -11.16 -3.39 -28.66
C VAL A 110 -9.87 -4.11 -28.25
N VAL A 111 -9.75 -4.47 -26.98
CA VAL A 111 -8.63 -5.22 -26.40
C VAL A 111 -9.17 -6.36 -25.53
N SER A 112 -8.38 -7.40 -25.35
CA SER A 112 -8.72 -8.47 -24.38
C SER A 112 -8.62 -7.96 -22.94
N VAL A 113 -9.30 -8.62 -22.01
CA VAL A 113 -9.19 -8.30 -20.57
C VAL A 113 -7.75 -8.53 -20.09
N GLU A 114 -7.04 -9.52 -20.61
CA GLU A 114 -5.66 -9.83 -20.24
C GLU A 114 -4.68 -8.76 -20.73
N ASP A 115 -4.81 -8.31 -21.99
CA ASP A 115 -3.98 -7.22 -22.51
C ASP A 115 -4.25 -5.91 -21.74
N ALA A 116 -5.53 -5.63 -21.45
CA ALA A 116 -5.92 -4.48 -20.64
C ALA A 116 -5.30 -4.54 -19.24
N ARG A 117 -5.29 -5.72 -18.59
CA ARG A 117 -4.67 -5.92 -17.28
C ARG A 117 -3.17 -5.61 -17.34
N THR A 118 -2.45 -6.20 -18.28
CA THR A 118 -1.01 -5.98 -18.46
C THR A 118 -0.70 -4.50 -18.69
N TYR A 119 -1.52 -3.84 -19.52
CA TYR A 119 -1.38 -2.38 -19.74
C TYR A 119 -1.57 -1.59 -18.45
N VAL A 120 -2.64 -1.88 -17.71
CA VAL A 120 -2.95 -1.20 -16.43
C VAL A 120 -1.83 -1.41 -15.43
N GLU A 121 -1.36 -2.63 -15.22
CA GLU A 121 -0.27 -2.94 -14.30
C GLU A 121 0.99 -2.12 -14.63
N THR A 122 1.44 -2.19 -15.89
CA THR A 122 2.64 -1.48 -16.34
C THR A 122 2.53 0.03 -16.16
N HIS A 123 1.38 0.62 -16.55
CA HIS A 123 1.21 2.07 -16.48
C HIS A 123 0.93 2.57 -15.08
N THR A 124 0.27 1.78 -14.24
CA THR A 124 0.08 2.10 -12.82
C THR A 124 1.41 2.16 -12.08
N GLU A 125 2.29 1.20 -12.31
CA GLU A 125 3.64 1.21 -11.72
C GLU A 125 4.46 2.43 -12.20
N ALA A 126 4.36 2.78 -13.48
CA ALA A 126 5.04 3.96 -14.02
C ALA A 126 4.51 5.28 -13.41
N ILE A 127 3.18 5.40 -13.23
CA ILE A 127 2.56 6.56 -12.59
C ILE A 127 3.02 6.68 -11.13
N LYS A 128 2.98 5.59 -10.38
CA LYS A 128 3.44 5.57 -8.99
C LYS A 128 4.92 5.90 -8.86
N ALA A 129 5.76 5.33 -9.70
CA ALA A 129 7.20 5.62 -9.71
C ALA A 129 7.47 7.11 -10.00
N LYS A 130 6.77 7.70 -10.98
CA LYS A 130 6.88 9.12 -11.29
C LYS A 130 6.40 10.02 -10.16
N ALA A 131 5.32 9.67 -9.49
CA ALA A 131 4.80 10.41 -8.34
C ALA A 131 5.79 10.36 -7.15
N LEU A 132 6.37 9.19 -6.88
CA LEU A 132 7.41 9.03 -5.86
C LEU A 132 8.67 9.82 -6.19
N GLU A 133 9.12 9.81 -7.44
CA GLU A 133 10.27 10.60 -7.88
C GLU A 133 10.00 12.11 -7.74
N ALA A 134 8.80 12.57 -8.10
CA ALA A 134 8.42 13.97 -7.91
C ALA A 134 8.39 14.37 -6.42
N LYS A 135 7.92 13.48 -5.54
CA LYS A 135 7.80 13.76 -4.11
C LYS A 135 9.11 13.63 -3.33
N TYR A 136 9.95 12.67 -3.70
CA TYR A 136 11.16 12.31 -2.95
C TYR A 136 12.45 12.39 -3.77
N GLY A 137 12.43 12.95 -4.98
CA GLY A 137 13.60 13.08 -5.84
C GLY A 137 14.72 13.89 -5.22
N GLU A 138 14.39 14.92 -4.41
CA GLU A 138 15.38 15.68 -3.65
C GLU A 138 16.11 14.81 -2.63
N ASN A 139 15.39 13.94 -1.93
CA ASN A 139 15.99 12.98 -0.98
C ASN A 139 16.94 12.01 -1.69
N LYS A 140 16.53 11.51 -2.87
CA LYS A 140 17.37 10.67 -3.72
C LYS A 140 18.64 11.39 -4.16
N ALA A 141 18.50 12.60 -4.67
CA ALA A 141 19.63 13.43 -5.11
C ALA A 141 20.60 13.75 -3.96
N ALA A 142 20.08 14.07 -2.77
CA ALA A 142 20.89 14.30 -1.58
C ALA A 142 21.70 13.06 -1.17
N GLY A 143 21.08 11.87 -1.25
CA GLY A 143 21.77 10.61 -0.98
C GLY A 143 22.89 10.30 -1.96
N ILE A 144 22.64 10.52 -3.26
CA ILE A 144 23.67 10.34 -4.31
C ILE A 144 24.84 11.30 -4.06
N LYS A 145 24.55 12.57 -3.83
CA LYS A 145 25.58 13.58 -3.55
C LYS A 145 26.40 13.23 -2.31
N PHE A 146 25.71 12.81 -1.24
CA PHE A 146 26.38 12.36 -0.02
C PHE A 146 27.37 11.22 -0.30
N LEU A 147 26.96 10.19 -1.04
CA LEU A 147 27.82 9.04 -1.37
C LEU A 147 28.99 9.43 -2.28
N GLU A 148 28.79 10.33 -3.25
CA GLU A 148 29.86 10.84 -4.11
C GLU A 148 30.91 11.61 -3.31
N GLU A 149 30.52 12.41 -2.35
CA GLU A 149 31.45 13.08 -1.46
C GLU A 149 32.10 12.12 -0.46
N ASN A 150 31.34 11.17 0.06
CA ASN A 150 31.79 10.24 1.10
C ASN A 150 32.89 9.27 0.59
N LYS A 151 32.78 8.82 -0.67
CA LYS A 151 33.79 7.90 -1.26
C LYS A 151 35.19 8.48 -1.31
N THR A 152 35.34 9.81 -1.23
CA THR A 152 36.63 10.49 -1.27
C THR A 152 37.25 10.65 0.13
N LYS A 153 36.50 10.32 1.20
CA LYS A 153 36.99 10.45 2.59
C LYS A 153 37.98 9.34 2.92
N GLU A 154 38.97 9.69 3.75
CA GLU A 154 39.98 8.77 4.21
C GLU A 154 39.40 7.54 4.91
N GLY A 155 39.81 6.37 4.49
CA GLY A 155 39.38 5.08 5.04
C GLY A 155 38.04 4.57 4.54
N VAL A 156 37.36 5.29 3.66
CA VAL A 156 36.13 4.83 3.02
C VAL A 156 36.46 3.97 1.81
N ILE A 157 35.88 2.79 1.77
CA ILE A 157 36.03 1.80 0.68
C ILE A 157 34.63 1.66 0.02
N THR A 158 34.62 1.65 -1.30
CA THR A 158 33.38 1.42 -2.10
C THR A 158 33.47 0.05 -2.77
N THR A 159 32.45 -0.78 -2.60
CA THR A 159 32.33 -2.08 -3.26
C THR A 159 31.74 -1.96 -4.65
N GLU A 160 31.76 -3.05 -5.40
CA GLU A 160 31.19 -3.12 -6.77
C GLU A 160 29.66 -2.86 -6.81
N SER A 161 28.95 -3.21 -5.73
CA SER A 161 27.52 -2.95 -5.59
C SER A 161 27.17 -1.48 -5.28
N GLY A 162 28.17 -0.67 -4.93
CA GLY A 162 27.98 0.71 -4.47
C GLY A 162 27.89 0.87 -2.96
N LEU A 163 27.93 -0.22 -2.18
CA LEU A 163 28.06 -0.14 -0.73
C LEU A 163 29.37 0.59 -0.38
N GLN A 164 29.30 1.54 0.54
CA GLN A 164 30.50 2.14 1.11
C GLN A 164 30.61 1.75 2.57
N TYR A 165 31.85 1.54 3.02
CA TYR A 165 32.12 1.23 4.42
C TYR A 165 33.45 1.79 4.89
N LYS A 166 33.55 2.01 6.19
CA LYS A 166 34.78 2.38 6.88
C LYS A 166 35.00 1.43 8.05
N VAL A 167 36.20 0.84 8.13
CA VAL A 167 36.59 -0.02 9.26
C VAL A 167 36.98 0.86 10.44
N ILE A 168 36.15 0.88 11.49
CA ILE A 168 36.46 1.60 12.75
C ILE A 168 37.32 0.74 13.66
N LYS A 169 36.99 -0.57 13.72
CA LYS A 169 37.75 -1.57 14.44
C LYS A 169 37.81 -2.85 13.62
N ALA A 170 38.98 -3.38 13.39
CA ALA A 170 39.17 -4.66 12.73
C ALA A 170 38.97 -5.81 13.72
N GLY A 171 38.08 -6.74 13.41
CA GLY A 171 37.92 -8.00 14.13
C GLY A 171 38.96 -9.04 13.65
N LYS A 172 39.04 -10.14 14.39
CA LYS A 172 39.93 -11.28 14.07
C LYS A 172 39.21 -12.62 14.10
N GLY A 173 37.91 -12.61 14.32
CA GLY A 173 37.06 -13.80 14.40
C GLY A 173 36.66 -14.33 13.02
N GLU A 174 35.77 -15.29 13.04
CA GLU A 174 35.21 -15.90 11.83
C GLU A 174 34.33 -14.88 11.06
N ILE A 175 34.27 -15.02 9.75
CA ILE A 175 33.42 -14.20 8.89
C ILE A 175 32.10 -14.96 8.69
N PRO A 176 30.91 -14.32 8.95
CA PRO A 176 29.61 -14.96 8.74
C PRO A 176 29.36 -15.36 7.28
N THR A 177 28.57 -16.41 7.09
CA THR A 177 27.94 -16.72 5.81
C THR A 177 26.54 -16.06 5.74
N LYS A 178 25.89 -16.11 4.58
CA LYS A 178 24.53 -15.59 4.41
C LYS A 178 23.52 -16.26 5.33
N GLU A 179 23.72 -17.55 5.64
CA GLU A 179 22.84 -18.35 6.50
C GLU A 179 23.13 -18.19 8.00
N SER A 180 24.20 -17.48 8.34
CA SER A 180 24.59 -17.28 9.73
C SER A 180 23.60 -16.38 10.46
N SER A 181 23.24 -16.75 11.70
CA SER A 181 22.64 -15.86 12.67
C SER A 181 23.75 -15.09 13.39
N VAL A 182 23.65 -13.78 13.38
CA VAL A 182 24.67 -12.90 13.95
C VAL A 182 24.08 -12.02 15.04
N LYS A 183 24.86 -11.78 16.08
CA LYS A 183 24.53 -10.85 17.14
C LYS A 183 25.33 -9.57 16.98
N VAL A 184 24.65 -8.45 16.93
CA VAL A 184 25.24 -7.15 16.62
C VAL A 184 24.76 -6.06 17.58
N ASN A 185 25.64 -5.08 17.83
CA ASN A 185 25.19 -3.76 18.22
C ASN A 185 25.17 -2.87 16.97
N TYR A 186 24.20 -1.98 16.90
CA TYR A 186 24.10 -1.06 15.78
C TYR A 186 23.40 0.24 16.14
N LYS A 187 23.66 1.23 15.31
CA LYS A 187 22.99 2.53 15.32
C LYS A 187 22.76 2.95 13.86
N GLY A 188 21.52 3.22 13.50
CA GLY A 188 21.12 3.68 12.17
C GLY A 188 20.75 5.16 12.18
N THR A 189 21.30 5.91 11.22
CA THR A 189 21.01 7.34 11.02
C THR A 189 20.75 7.64 9.55
N LEU A 190 19.97 8.71 9.32
CA LEU A 190 19.85 9.34 8.01
C LEU A 190 21.10 10.20 7.74
N ILE A 191 21.27 10.67 6.50
CA ILE A 191 22.41 11.52 6.11
C ILE A 191 22.43 12.87 6.82
N ASP A 192 21.31 13.35 7.37
CA ASP A 192 21.20 14.54 8.20
C ASP A 192 21.53 14.30 9.68
N GLY A 193 21.88 13.09 10.05
CA GLY A 193 22.20 12.67 11.42
C GLY A 193 21.00 12.22 12.25
N THR A 194 19.78 12.27 11.72
CA THR A 194 18.59 11.78 12.43
C THR A 194 18.69 10.30 12.69
N GLU A 195 18.68 9.89 13.96
CA GLU A 195 18.71 8.49 14.35
C GLU A 195 17.32 7.88 14.23
N PHE A 196 17.20 6.77 13.50
CA PHE A 196 15.94 6.07 13.30
C PHE A 196 15.87 4.73 14.03
N ASP A 197 17.01 4.12 14.37
CA ASP A 197 17.07 2.88 15.14
C ASP A 197 18.41 2.69 15.82
N SER A 198 18.42 2.05 17.01
CA SER A 198 19.63 1.78 17.77
C SER A 198 19.42 0.64 18.77
N SER A 199 20.31 -0.36 18.73
CA SER A 199 20.37 -1.40 19.76
C SER A 199 20.87 -0.86 21.09
N TYR A 200 21.70 0.18 21.08
CA TYR A 200 22.22 0.80 22.30
C TYR A 200 21.12 1.45 23.12
N LYS A 201 20.13 2.11 22.48
CA LYS A 201 18.97 2.67 23.16
C LYS A 201 18.09 1.63 23.84
N ARG A 202 18.07 0.42 23.31
CA ARG A 202 17.35 -0.72 23.89
C ARG A 202 18.18 -1.44 24.96
N ASN A 203 19.43 -1.07 25.16
CA ASN A 203 20.39 -1.74 26.04
C ASN A 203 20.51 -3.26 25.77
N ALA A 204 20.30 -3.69 24.55
CA ALA A 204 20.35 -5.09 24.16
C ALA A 204 20.82 -5.23 22.72
N PRO A 205 21.86 -6.05 22.44
CA PRO A 205 22.22 -6.44 21.09
C PRO A 205 21.04 -7.10 20.39
N ALA A 206 21.02 -6.98 19.07
CA ALA A 206 20.02 -7.62 18.23
C ALA A 206 20.61 -8.83 17.51
N THR A 207 19.77 -9.85 17.29
CA THR A 207 20.14 -11.03 16.52
C THR A 207 19.42 -11.00 15.18
N PHE A 208 20.16 -11.18 14.10
CA PHE A 208 19.64 -11.22 12.74
C PHE A 208 20.22 -12.40 11.99
N ARG A 209 19.45 -12.97 11.09
CA ARG A 209 20.00 -13.85 10.06
C ARG A 209 20.53 -12.98 8.92
N ALA A 210 21.77 -13.22 8.48
CA ALA A 210 22.50 -12.33 7.57
C ALA A 210 21.82 -12.14 6.19
N ASP A 211 21.02 -13.10 5.74
CA ASP A 211 20.22 -13.03 4.50
C ASP A 211 18.80 -12.46 4.66
N GLN A 212 18.41 -12.09 5.90
CA GLN A 212 17.06 -11.57 6.20
C GLN A 212 17.06 -10.08 6.62
N VAL A 213 18.05 -9.35 6.17
CA VAL A 213 18.24 -7.91 6.39
C VAL A 213 18.33 -7.19 5.04
N ILE A 214 18.44 -5.87 5.04
CA ILE A 214 18.68 -5.12 3.81
C ILE A 214 19.98 -5.56 3.12
N LYS A 215 20.00 -5.48 1.79
CA LYS A 215 21.12 -6.01 0.96
C LYS A 215 22.49 -5.48 1.39
N GLY A 216 22.56 -4.20 1.73
CA GLY A 216 23.79 -3.59 2.21
C GLY A 216 24.32 -4.21 3.51
N TRP A 217 23.44 -4.61 4.42
CA TRP A 217 23.82 -5.34 5.62
C TRP A 217 24.28 -6.77 5.31
N THR A 218 23.55 -7.48 4.46
CA THR A 218 23.95 -8.84 4.04
C THR A 218 25.35 -8.84 3.45
N GLU A 219 25.65 -7.89 2.57
CA GLU A 219 26.97 -7.74 1.97
C GLU A 219 28.04 -7.43 3.02
N ALA A 220 27.81 -6.43 3.88
CA ALA A 220 28.75 -6.05 4.91
C ALA A 220 29.03 -7.19 5.91
N LEU A 221 27.98 -7.83 6.43
CA LEU A 221 28.10 -8.91 7.42
C LEU A 221 28.89 -10.10 6.89
N THR A 222 28.78 -10.39 5.59
CA THR A 222 29.54 -11.49 4.95
C THR A 222 30.99 -11.11 4.59
N MET A 223 31.41 -9.89 4.92
CA MET A 223 32.80 -9.42 4.82
C MET A 223 33.45 -9.12 6.18
N MET A 224 32.62 -8.91 7.22
CA MET A 224 33.09 -8.49 8.54
C MET A 224 33.54 -9.66 9.40
N PRO A 225 34.80 -9.72 9.84
CA PRO A 225 35.20 -10.67 10.88
C PRO A 225 34.52 -10.36 12.23
N VAL A 226 34.16 -11.37 12.99
CA VAL A 226 33.64 -11.18 14.37
C VAL A 226 34.61 -10.34 15.19
N GLY A 227 34.08 -9.42 15.97
CA GLY A 227 34.84 -8.41 16.73
C GLY A 227 35.10 -7.12 15.95
N SER A 228 34.64 -7.04 14.69
CA SER A 228 34.73 -5.81 13.88
C SER A 228 33.66 -4.80 14.28
N LYS A 229 33.99 -3.53 14.08
CA LYS A 229 33.04 -2.41 14.10
C LYS A 229 33.27 -1.59 12.83
N TRP A 230 32.24 -1.51 12.01
CA TRP A 230 32.28 -0.80 10.74
C TRP A 230 31.20 0.29 10.71
N GLU A 231 31.48 1.34 9.98
CA GLU A 231 30.47 2.31 9.57
C GLU A 231 30.09 2.03 8.12
N LEU A 232 28.80 1.81 7.87
CA LEU A 232 28.24 1.49 6.56
C LEU A 232 27.49 2.68 6.01
N TYR A 233 27.68 2.96 4.73
CA TYR A 233 26.94 3.99 4.00
C TYR A 233 26.23 3.29 2.84
N ILE A 234 24.93 3.12 2.98
CA ILE A 234 24.15 2.20 2.16
C ILE A 234 23.31 3.00 1.17
N PRO A 235 23.58 2.92 -0.14
CA PRO A 235 22.72 3.54 -1.14
C PRO A 235 21.31 2.94 -1.09
N GLN A 236 20.33 3.71 -1.51
CA GLN A 236 18.93 3.32 -1.39
C GLN A 236 18.60 2.00 -2.10
N GLU A 237 19.31 1.65 -3.17
CA GLU A 237 19.15 0.40 -3.93
C GLU A 237 19.51 -0.84 -3.09
N LEU A 238 20.39 -0.68 -2.11
CA LEU A 238 20.80 -1.72 -1.16
C LEU A 238 20.09 -1.63 0.19
N ALA A 239 19.15 -0.70 0.33
CA ALA A 239 18.32 -0.46 1.51
C ALA A 239 16.84 -0.68 1.19
N TYR A 240 16.01 0.33 1.34
CA TYR A 240 14.55 0.21 1.16
C TYR A 240 14.04 0.70 -0.21
N GLY A 241 14.88 1.35 -1.02
CA GLY A 241 14.53 1.83 -2.35
C GLY A 241 13.33 2.81 -2.31
N ALA A 242 12.39 2.58 -3.20
CA ALA A 242 11.16 3.37 -3.31
C ALA A 242 10.10 3.05 -2.23
N ARG A 243 10.37 2.07 -1.34
CA ARG A 243 9.39 1.61 -0.35
C ARG A 243 9.18 2.66 0.74
N GLU A 244 7.92 2.94 1.06
CA GLU A 244 7.55 3.67 2.26
C GLU A 244 7.61 2.72 3.48
N THR A 245 8.42 3.06 4.48
CA THR A 245 8.60 2.25 5.69
C THR A 245 7.63 2.63 6.81
N GLY A 246 6.87 3.72 6.64
CA GLY A 246 5.95 4.26 7.63
C GLY A 246 6.59 5.01 8.80
N GLY A 247 7.93 5.16 8.78
CA GLY A 247 8.68 5.85 9.83
C GLY A 247 9.49 7.06 9.31
N GLN A 248 10.65 7.28 9.92
CA GLN A 248 11.55 8.38 9.56
C GLN A 248 12.28 8.15 8.22
N ILE A 249 12.43 6.89 7.80
CA ILE A 249 13.07 6.53 6.53
C ILE A 249 12.08 6.76 5.39
N LYS A 250 12.30 7.82 4.63
CA LYS A 250 11.53 8.15 3.43
C LYS A 250 12.00 7.32 2.23
N PRO A 251 11.18 7.18 1.17
CA PRO A 251 11.63 6.63 -0.10
C PRO A 251 12.95 7.24 -0.59
N PHE A 252 13.79 6.40 -1.18
CA PHE A 252 15.11 6.73 -1.71
C PHE A 252 16.14 7.23 -0.69
N SER A 253 15.95 6.95 0.61
CA SER A 253 16.91 7.33 1.64
C SER A 253 18.19 6.51 1.56
N THR A 254 19.34 7.19 1.51
CA THR A 254 20.64 6.64 1.86
C THR A 254 20.74 6.51 3.36
N LEU A 255 21.22 5.38 3.85
CA LEU A 255 21.29 5.06 5.28
C LEU A 255 22.75 4.95 5.74
N ILE A 256 22.99 5.39 6.96
CA ILE A 256 24.27 5.24 7.63
C ILE A 256 24.08 4.31 8.84
N PHE A 257 24.88 3.27 8.96
CA PHE A 257 24.87 2.38 10.10
C PHE A 257 26.26 2.23 10.70
N GLU A 258 26.35 2.41 11.98
CA GLU A 258 27.45 1.87 12.77
C GLU A 258 27.05 0.45 13.18
N VAL A 259 27.85 -0.55 12.85
CA VAL A 259 27.59 -1.98 13.14
C VAL A 259 28.78 -2.58 13.83
N GLU A 260 28.57 -3.17 14.98
CA GLU A 260 29.56 -3.97 15.71
C GLU A 260 29.13 -5.43 15.72
N LEU A 261 29.88 -6.29 15.05
CA LEU A 261 29.62 -7.72 14.97
C LEU A 261 30.21 -8.43 16.19
N LEU A 262 29.36 -8.86 17.11
CA LEU A 262 29.75 -9.44 18.38
C LEU A 262 30.08 -10.92 18.27
N GLU A 263 29.17 -11.70 17.68
CA GLU A 263 29.31 -13.15 17.56
C GLU A 263 28.44 -13.74 16.44
N ILE A 264 28.82 -14.93 15.98
CA ILE A 264 27.97 -15.79 15.17
C ILE A 264 27.29 -16.77 16.12
N GLU A 265 25.96 -16.75 16.16
CA GLU A 265 25.21 -17.69 16.99
C GLU A 265 25.30 -19.12 16.43
N LYS A 266 25.73 -20.05 17.25
CA LYS A 266 25.73 -21.49 16.89
C LYS A 266 24.29 -21.99 16.90
N LYS A 267 23.88 -22.66 15.82
CA LYS A 267 22.62 -23.42 15.84
C LYS A 267 22.69 -24.44 16.98
N LYS A 268 21.74 -24.36 17.91
CA LYS A 268 21.53 -25.40 18.91
C LYS A 268 21.00 -26.66 18.24
#